data_6d302148db0ffabb4913862b6ade445c
#
_entry.id   6d302148db0ffabb4913862b6ade445c
#
_cell.length_a   1.000
_cell.length_b   1.000
_cell.length_c   1.000
_cell.angle_alpha   90.00
_cell.angle_beta   90.00
_cell.angle_gamma   90.00
#
_symmetry.space_group_name_H-M   'P 1'
#
loop_
_entity.id
_entity.type
_entity.pdbx_description
1 polymer ?
#
loop_
_entity_poly.entity_id
_entity_poly.type
_entity_poly.pdbx_seq_one_letter_code
_entity_poly.pdbx_strand_id
1 'polypeptide(L)'
;MTILKYLTGYPAETLNQVRQIISDQRLSDFLVKKYPNCHNITSDKQLYDFAITLKNRFMSNSQPLNRAHYDSKIKVIQHTLGQHHYITRVQGNKTKTVNEIKIASIFRNAPEAFLKMIVVHELAHFKEKEHNKSFYQLCRHMEPEYHQYEFDMRLYLTHLDLYGELYL
;
A
#
# COMPACT_ATOMS: atom_id res chain seq x y z
N MET A 1 6.25 -23.40 -12.38
CA MET A 1 6.94 -22.38 -11.55
C MET A 1 5.95 -21.29 -11.18
N THR A 2 5.87 -20.95 -9.89
CA THR A 2 4.96 -19.89 -9.43
C THR A 2 5.41 -18.54 -9.97
N ILE A 3 4.49 -17.83 -10.62
CA ILE A 3 4.75 -16.49 -11.12
C ILE A 3 4.54 -15.49 -10.00
N LEU A 4 5.60 -14.76 -9.65
CA LEU A 4 5.58 -13.77 -8.59
C LEU A 4 5.38 -12.36 -9.16
N LYS A 5 4.19 -12.12 -9.74
CA LYS A 5 3.89 -10.89 -10.47
C LYS A 5 3.99 -9.61 -9.64
N TYR A 6 3.74 -9.71 -8.31
CA TYR A 6 3.83 -8.56 -7.41
C TYR A 6 5.24 -8.26 -6.93
N LEU A 7 6.20 -9.15 -7.21
CA LEU A 7 7.58 -9.05 -6.74
C LEU A 7 8.58 -8.81 -7.87
N THR A 8 8.10 -8.37 -9.00
CA THR A 8 8.96 -8.00 -10.15
C THR A 8 9.94 -6.91 -9.73
N GLY A 9 11.21 -7.08 -10.07
CA GLY A 9 12.26 -6.13 -9.74
C GLY A 9 13.01 -6.40 -8.44
N TYR A 10 12.54 -7.34 -7.62
CA TYR A 10 13.31 -7.78 -6.45
C TYR A 10 14.45 -8.72 -6.85
N PRO A 11 15.54 -8.76 -6.06
CA PRO A 11 16.68 -9.61 -6.37
C PRO A 11 16.30 -11.09 -6.50
N ALA A 12 17.01 -11.81 -7.37
CA ALA A 12 16.75 -13.23 -7.62
C ALA A 12 16.81 -14.08 -6.35
N GLU A 13 17.74 -13.77 -5.45
CA GLU A 13 17.85 -14.46 -4.17
C GLU A 13 16.58 -14.30 -3.33
N THR A 14 16.05 -13.07 -3.23
CA THR A 14 14.78 -12.79 -2.54
C THR A 14 13.63 -13.57 -3.16
N LEU A 15 13.53 -13.56 -4.50
CA LEU A 15 12.48 -14.29 -5.20
C LEU A 15 12.57 -15.80 -4.94
N ASN A 16 13.78 -16.35 -4.88
CA ASN A 16 13.99 -17.77 -4.57
C ASN A 16 13.57 -18.11 -3.14
N GLN A 17 13.86 -17.24 -2.19
CA GLN A 17 13.41 -17.42 -0.79
C GLN A 17 11.87 -17.38 -0.71
N VAL A 18 11.22 -16.48 -1.43
CA VAL A 18 9.75 -16.42 -1.48
C VAL A 18 9.17 -17.68 -2.12
N ARG A 19 9.75 -18.16 -3.22
CA ARG A 19 9.31 -19.42 -3.85
C ARG A 19 9.44 -20.59 -2.90
N GLN A 20 10.50 -20.63 -2.10
CA GLN A 20 10.68 -21.69 -1.11
C GLN A 20 9.62 -21.65 -0.03
N ILE A 21 9.30 -20.46 0.49
CA ILE A 21 8.23 -20.27 1.50
C ILE A 21 6.88 -20.72 0.93
N ILE A 22 6.60 -20.42 -0.32
CA ILE A 22 5.36 -20.85 -1.01
C ILE A 22 5.36 -22.37 -1.19
N SER A 23 6.47 -22.94 -1.67
CA SER A 23 6.61 -24.38 -1.87
C SER A 23 6.44 -25.17 -0.57
N ASP A 24 6.92 -24.62 0.54
CA ASP A 24 6.79 -25.21 1.87
C ASP A 24 5.40 -24.95 2.50
N GLN A 25 4.49 -24.30 1.78
CA GLN A 25 3.14 -23.93 2.24
C GLN A 25 3.15 -23.08 3.52
N ARG A 26 4.14 -22.20 3.67
CA ARG A 26 4.37 -21.41 4.87
C ARG A 26 4.04 -19.92 4.72
N LEU A 27 3.53 -19.49 3.56
CA LEU A 27 3.27 -18.07 3.31
C LEU A 27 2.20 -17.50 4.23
N SER A 28 1.10 -18.25 4.44
CA SER A 28 0.04 -17.85 5.38
C SER A 28 0.57 -17.71 6.79
N ASP A 29 1.29 -18.71 7.27
CA ASP A 29 1.85 -18.71 8.64
C ASP A 29 2.82 -17.56 8.84
N PHE A 30 3.67 -17.28 7.86
CA PHE A 30 4.60 -16.17 7.89
C PHE A 30 3.86 -14.83 8.05
N LEU A 31 2.82 -14.60 7.23
CA LEU A 31 2.06 -13.38 7.27
C LEU A 31 1.25 -13.22 8.57
N VAL A 32 0.55 -14.26 8.99
CA VAL A 32 -0.27 -14.23 10.21
C VAL A 32 0.59 -14.09 11.46
N LYS A 33 1.75 -14.71 11.50
CA LYS A 33 2.68 -14.56 12.62
C LYS A 33 3.17 -13.13 12.76
N LYS A 34 3.48 -12.48 11.65
CA LYS A 34 4.00 -11.11 11.64
C LYS A 34 2.88 -10.06 11.76
N TYR A 35 1.74 -10.34 11.16
CA TYR A 35 0.58 -9.46 11.12
C TYR A 35 -0.68 -10.25 11.53
N PRO A 36 -0.87 -10.48 12.83
CA PRO A 36 -1.96 -11.36 13.29
C PRO A 36 -3.36 -10.77 13.13
N ASN A 37 -3.48 -9.44 13.03
CA ASN A 37 -4.78 -8.79 13.03
C ASN A 37 -4.93 -7.85 11.83
N CYS A 38 -6.16 -7.77 11.30
CA CYS A 38 -6.53 -6.70 10.41
C CYS A 38 -6.94 -5.45 11.21
N HIS A 39 -6.88 -4.28 10.55
CA HIS A 39 -7.36 -3.03 11.13
C HIS A 39 -8.89 -2.96 11.14
N ASN A 40 -9.43 -1.95 11.82
CA ASN A 40 -10.86 -1.69 11.90
C ASN A 40 -11.29 -0.40 11.19
N ILE A 41 -10.45 0.11 10.28
CA ILE A 41 -10.68 1.34 9.50
C ILE A 41 -11.44 0.93 8.24
N THR A 42 -12.74 0.69 8.35
CA THR A 42 -13.53 0.05 7.29
C THR A 42 -14.45 0.99 6.53
N SER A 43 -14.74 2.17 7.07
CA SER A 43 -15.55 3.19 6.39
C SER A 43 -14.68 4.27 5.74
N ASP A 44 -15.24 4.98 4.77
CA ASP A 44 -14.56 6.10 4.13
C ASP A 44 -14.26 7.23 5.11
N LYS A 45 -15.16 7.47 6.05
CA LYS A 45 -14.94 8.46 7.11
C LYS A 45 -13.74 8.10 7.98
N GLN A 46 -13.65 6.86 8.42
CA GLN A 46 -12.51 6.37 9.20
C GLN A 46 -11.21 6.45 8.41
N LEU A 47 -11.25 6.11 7.11
CA LEU A 47 -10.10 6.22 6.24
C LEU A 47 -9.64 7.68 6.11
N TYR A 48 -10.58 8.61 5.93
CA TYR A 48 -10.27 10.04 5.90
C TYR A 48 -9.63 10.50 7.22
N ASP A 49 -10.23 10.14 8.34
CA ASP A 49 -9.70 10.51 9.67
C ASP A 49 -8.27 9.98 9.87
N PHE A 50 -8.03 8.76 9.44
CA PHE A 50 -6.70 8.14 9.48
C PHE A 50 -5.70 8.91 8.59
N ALA A 51 -6.07 9.18 7.35
CA ALA A 51 -5.21 9.87 6.39
C ALA A 51 -4.92 11.32 6.80
N ILE A 52 -5.94 12.05 7.25
CA ILE A 52 -5.78 13.45 7.65
C ILE A 52 -4.91 13.58 8.92
N THR A 53 -4.99 12.62 9.83
CA THR A 53 -4.14 12.59 11.02
C THR A 53 -2.67 12.47 10.63
N LEU A 54 -2.34 11.55 9.72
CA LEU A 54 -0.99 11.40 9.18
C LEU A 54 -0.53 12.66 8.46
N LYS A 55 -1.38 13.21 7.61
CA LYS A 55 -1.06 14.42 6.85
C LYS A 55 -0.77 15.60 7.76
N ASN A 56 -1.62 15.84 8.75
CA ASN A 56 -1.44 16.98 9.67
C ASN A 56 -0.18 16.84 10.52
N ARG A 57 0.20 15.62 10.85
CA ARG A 57 1.42 15.37 11.61
C ARG A 57 2.70 15.63 10.81
N PHE A 58 2.75 15.21 9.54
CA PHE A 58 3.98 15.20 8.76
C PHE A 58 3.99 16.18 7.59
N MET A 59 2.83 16.62 7.13
CA MET A 59 2.67 17.40 5.89
C MET A 59 1.65 18.53 6.07
N SER A 60 1.66 19.19 7.22
CA SER A 60 0.67 20.23 7.55
C SER A 60 0.64 21.39 6.55
N ASN A 61 1.78 21.71 5.91
CA ASN A 61 1.89 22.80 4.94
C ASN A 61 1.60 22.38 3.49
N SER A 62 1.21 21.14 3.26
CA SER A 62 0.83 20.68 1.93
C SER A 62 -0.62 21.04 1.59
N GLN A 63 -1.01 20.78 0.34
CA GLN A 63 -2.38 20.99 -0.11
C GLN A 63 -3.37 20.24 0.81
N PRO A 64 -4.59 20.79 1.00
CA PRO A 64 -5.57 20.13 1.86
C PRO A 64 -6.02 18.79 1.29
N LEU A 65 -6.27 17.82 2.16
CA LEU A 65 -6.94 16.57 1.81
C LEU A 65 -8.46 16.78 2.00
N ASN A 66 -9.21 16.68 0.92
CA ASN A 66 -10.65 16.90 0.93
C ASN A 66 -11.44 15.62 1.09
N ARG A 67 -10.97 14.51 0.52
CA ARG A 67 -11.68 13.24 0.53
C ARG A 67 -10.70 12.08 0.54
N ALA A 68 -11.10 11.00 1.19
CA ALA A 68 -10.43 9.71 1.10
C ALA A 68 -11.51 8.61 1.13
N HIS A 69 -11.42 7.64 0.23
CA HIS A 69 -12.38 6.55 0.19
C HIS A 69 -11.78 5.28 -0.41
N TYR A 70 -12.39 4.17 -0.06
CA TYR A 70 -12.11 2.89 -0.71
C TYR A 70 -12.82 2.82 -2.05
N ASP A 71 -12.13 2.25 -3.04
CA ASP A 71 -12.68 2.11 -4.39
C ASP A 71 -12.48 0.67 -4.88
N SER A 72 -13.61 -0.02 -5.10
CA SER A 72 -13.61 -1.41 -5.58
C SER A 72 -13.20 -1.57 -7.04
N LYS A 73 -13.21 -0.48 -7.80
CA LYS A 73 -12.81 -0.48 -9.21
C LYS A 73 -11.28 -0.41 -9.36
N ILE A 74 -10.58 -0.03 -8.30
CA ILE A 74 -9.13 0.05 -8.33
C ILE A 74 -8.55 -1.35 -8.16
N LYS A 75 -7.64 -1.68 -9.05
CA LYS A 75 -6.85 -2.91 -9.00
C LYS A 75 -5.40 -2.55 -8.70
N VAL A 76 -4.75 -3.40 -7.95
CA VAL A 76 -3.30 -3.27 -7.78
C VAL A 76 -2.65 -3.73 -9.07
N ILE A 77 -1.89 -2.82 -9.69
CA ILE A 77 -1.17 -3.10 -10.93
C ILE A 77 0.29 -3.31 -10.61
N GLN A 78 0.84 -4.32 -11.25
CA GLN A 78 2.25 -4.59 -11.24
C GLN A 78 2.91 -3.98 -12.45
N HIS A 79 4.10 -3.41 -12.26
CA HIS A 79 4.95 -2.96 -13.35
C HIS A 79 6.26 -3.73 -13.39
N THR A 80 6.73 -3.97 -14.58
CA THR A 80 8.10 -4.42 -14.83
C THR A 80 9.07 -3.29 -14.47
N LEU A 81 10.34 -3.57 -14.26
CA LEU A 81 11.38 -2.60 -13.95
C LEU A 81 11.29 -1.95 -12.55
N GLY A 82 10.69 -2.64 -11.60
CA GLY A 82 10.67 -2.19 -10.20
C GLY A 82 9.76 -1.01 -9.91
N GLN A 83 8.96 -0.56 -10.88
CA GLN A 83 7.96 0.47 -10.63
C GLN A 83 6.73 -0.17 -10.00
N HIS A 84 6.24 0.48 -8.96
CA HIS A 84 5.09 0.01 -8.19
C HIS A 84 3.95 0.98 -8.40
N HIS A 85 2.91 0.52 -9.08
CA HIS A 85 1.73 1.32 -9.28
C HIS A 85 0.55 0.70 -8.55
N TYR A 86 0.02 1.46 -7.65
CA TYR A 86 -1.30 1.22 -7.11
C TYR A 86 -2.23 2.16 -7.86
N ILE A 87 -3.40 1.69 -8.22
CA ILE A 87 -4.36 2.56 -8.90
C ILE A 87 -5.06 3.45 -7.88
N THR A 88 -4.31 4.03 -7.01
CA THR A 88 -4.78 5.11 -6.15
C THR A 88 -4.32 6.41 -6.78
N ARG A 89 -5.16 7.42 -6.71
CA ARG A 89 -4.88 8.71 -7.34
C ARG A 89 -5.16 9.84 -6.39
N VAL A 90 -4.33 10.88 -6.49
CA VAL A 90 -4.68 12.20 -6.02
C VAL A 90 -5.22 12.97 -7.22
N GLN A 91 -6.48 13.44 -7.13
CA GLN A 91 -7.13 14.16 -8.20
C GLN A 91 -7.36 15.62 -7.83
N GLY A 92 -7.08 16.51 -8.76
CA GLY A 92 -7.39 17.93 -8.64
C GLY A 92 -8.42 18.37 -9.67
N ASN A 93 -9.24 19.35 -9.32
CA ASN A 93 -10.20 19.97 -10.21
C ASN A 93 -9.73 21.36 -10.60
N LYS A 94 -9.93 21.74 -11.87
CA LYS A 94 -9.47 23.02 -12.43
C LYS A 94 -10.12 24.26 -11.80
N THR A 95 -11.38 24.19 -11.37
CA THR A 95 -12.12 25.34 -10.86
C THR A 95 -12.08 25.45 -9.35
N LYS A 96 -11.99 24.32 -8.67
CA LYS A 96 -11.88 24.24 -7.22
C LYS A 96 -11.05 23.00 -6.94
N THR A 97 -9.80 23.18 -6.52
CA THR A 97 -8.91 22.06 -6.27
C THR A 97 -9.52 21.16 -5.19
N VAL A 98 -9.90 19.96 -5.59
CA VAL A 98 -10.33 18.91 -4.69
C VAL A 98 -9.27 17.82 -4.71
N ASN A 99 -8.59 17.64 -3.59
CA ASN A 99 -7.58 16.61 -3.43
C ASN A 99 -8.20 15.39 -2.78
N GLU A 100 -8.13 14.28 -3.47
CA GLU A 100 -8.81 13.04 -3.11
C GLU A 100 -7.82 11.88 -3.15
N ILE A 101 -7.88 11.02 -2.12
CA ILE A 101 -7.15 9.76 -2.07
C ILE A 101 -8.14 8.62 -2.26
N LYS A 102 -7.86 7.76 -3.23
CA LYS A 102 -8.61 6.52 -3.46
C LYS A 102 -7.74 5.33 -3.11
N ILE A 103 -8.23 4.48 -2.24
CA ILE A 103 -7.53 3.28 -1.79
C ILE A 103 -8.26 2.04 -2.30
N ALA A 104 -7.54 1.10 -2.90
CA ALA A 104 -8.12 -0.14 -3.36
C ALA A 104 -8.84 -0.88 -2.21
N SER A 105 -10.05 -1.35 -2.47
CA SER A 105 -10.90 -1.97 -1.44
C SER A 105 -10.30 -3.19 -0.78
N ILE A 106 -9.32 -3.85 -1.41
CA ILE A 106 -8.62 -4.98 -0.80
C ILE A 106 -7.90 -4.60 0.50
N PHE A 107 -7.55 -3.32 0.67
CA PHE A 107 -6.90 -2.84 1.89
C PHE A 107 -7.87 -2.57 3.04
N ARG A 108 -9.18 -2.68 2.80
CA ARG A 108 -10.20 -2.52 3.85
C ARG A 108 -10.09 -3.61 4.92
N ASN A 109 -9.77 -4.83 4.52
CA ASN A 109 -9.65 -5.99 5.41
C ASN A 109 -8.21 -6.52 5.45
N ALA A 110 -7.26 -5.63 5.61
CA ALA A 110 -5.83 -5.91 5.64
C ALA A 110 -5.22 -5.53 6.99
N PRO A 111 -4.02 -5.95 7.30
CA PRO A 111 -3.27 -5.42 8.44
C PRO A 111 -3.08 -3.90 8.34
N GLU A 112 -3.11 -3.23 9.49
CA GLU A 112 -2.96 -1.76 9.54
C GLU A 112 -1.66 -1.29 8.89
N ALA A 113 -0.57 -2.04 9.04
CA ALA A 113 0.72 -1.71 8.42
C ALA A 113 0.60 -1.53 6.91
N PHE A 114 -0.20 -2.36 6.24
CA PHE A 114 -0.38 -2.29 4.78
C PHE A 114 -1.27 -1.11 4.38
N LEU A 115 -2.32 -0.85 5.14
CA LEU A 115 -3.15 0.33 4.94
C LEU A 115 -2.32 1.61 5.13
N LYS A 116 -1.55 1.68 6.21
CA LYS A 116 -0.68 2.83 6.48
C LYS A 116 0.33 3.04 5.35
N MET A 117 0.94 1.96 4.89
CA MET A 117 1.91 2.03 3.79
C MET A 117 1.30 2.66 2.55
N ILE A 118 0.12 2.21 2.13
CA ILE A 118 -0.50 2.73 0.91
C ILE A 118 -1.04 4.16 1.10
N VAL A 119 -1.55 4.51 2.26
CA VAL A 119 -1.97 5.88 2.58
C VAL A 119 -0.77 6.83 2.58
N VAL A 120 0.35 6.43 3.18
CA VAL A 120 1.61 7.18 3.15
C VAL A 120 2.08 7.38 1.71
N HIS A 121 2.03 6.36 0.88
CA HIS A 121 2.37 6.44 -0.54
C HIS A 121 1.55 7.52 -1.26
N GLU A 122 0.23 7.51 -1.06
CA GLU A 122 -0.66 8.48 -1.71
C GLU A 122 -0.48 9.90 -1.16
N LEU A 123 -0.24 10.04 0.15
CA LEU A 123 0.06 11.34 0.74
C LEU A 123 1.37 11.92 0.21
N ALA A 124 2.39 11.08 0.02
CA ALA A 124 3.67 11.53 -0.52
C ALA A 124 3.52 12.14 -1.91
N HIS A 125 2.58 11.64 -2.72
CA HIS A 125 2.28 12.20 -4.03
C HIS A 125 1.70 13.62 -3.99
N PHE A 126 1.28 14.12 -2.85
CA PHE A 126 0.90 15.53 -2.71
C PHE A 126 2.09 16.47 -2.91
N LYS A 127 3.30 16.01 -2.65
CA LYS A 127 4.53 16.79 -2.84
C LYS A 127 5.40 16.29 -3.99
N GLU A 128 5.46 14.98 -4.18
CA GLU A 128 6.35 14.33 -5.14
C GLU A 128 5.54 13.47 -6.11
N LYS A 129 5.37 13.94 -7.33
CA LYS A 129 4.59 13.22 -8.34
C LYS A 129 5.26 11.92 -8.78
N GLU A 130 6.59 11.95 -8.88
CA GLU A 130 7.39 10.82 -9.34
C GLU A 130 7.90 9.98 -8.16
N HIS A 131 8.09 8.69 -8.39
CA HIS A 131 8.70 7.77 -7.41
C HIS A 131 10.22 7.95 -7.36
N ASN A 132 10.67 9.16 -7.06
CA ASN A 132 12.08 9.51 -6.99
C ASN A 132 12.62 9.40 -5.54
N LYS A 133 13.88 9.78 -5.37
CA LYS A 133 14.52 9.75 -4.05
C LYS A 133 13.76 10.57 -3.01
N SER A 134 13.31 11.77 -3.38
CA SER A 134 12.56 12.65 -2.48
C SER A 134 11.22 12.04 -2.06
N PHE A 135 10.54 11.36 -2.98
CA PHE A 135 9.31 10.63 -2.68
C PHE A 135 9.54 9.57 -1.60
N TYR A 136 10.55 8.72 -1.77
CA TYR A 136 10.80 7.66 -0.80
C TYR A 136 11.36 8.19 0.53
N GLN A 137 12.10 9.29 0.51
CA GLN A 137 12.51 9.96 1.75
C GLN A 137 11.29 10.44 2.54
N LEU A 138 10.30 11.02 1.86
CA LEU A 138 9.06 11.46 2.47
C LEU A 138 8.25 10.28 3.02
N CYS A 139 8.12 9.20 2.25
CA CYS A 139 7.47 7.98 2.72
C CYS A 139 8.11 7.44 3.99
N ARG A 140 9.44 7.35 4.03
CA ARG A 140 10.18 6.87 5.21
C ARG A 140 10.11 7.84 6.39
N HIS A 141 9.96 9.12 6.12
CA HIS A 141 9.74 10.10 7.18
C HIS A 141 8.38 9.89 7.87
N MET A 142 7.34 9.60 7.09
CA MET A 142 6.01 9.33 7.62
C MET A 142 5.89 7.92 8.23
N GLU A 143 6.61 6.95 7.66
CA GLU A 143 6.65 5.58 8.16
C GLU A 143 8.07 4.99 7.96
N PRO A 144 8.89 4.89 9.02
CA PRO A 144 10.26 4.37 8.90
C PRO A 144 10.34 2.97 8.30
N GLU A 145 9.34 2.13 8.51
CA GLU A 145 9.27 0.75 7.99
C GLU A 145 8.59 0.65 6.62
N TYR A 146 8.43 1.77 5.91
CA TYR A 146 7.71 1.83 4.64
C TYR A 146 8.14 0.74 3.65
N HIS A 147 9.44 0.56 3.42
CA HIS A 147 9.93 -0.42 2.45
C HIS A 147 9.68 -1.87 2.88
N GLN A 148 9.78 -2.15 4.17
CA GLN A 148 9.47 -3.48 4.71
C GLN A 148 7.97 -3.77 4.59
N TYR A 149 7.13 -2.80 4.91
CA TYR A 149 5.68 -2.95 4.78
C TYR A 149 5.27 -3.10 3.32
N GLU A 150 5.93 -2.40 2.40
CA GLU A 150 5.69 -2.57 0.97
C GLU A 150 6.02 -3.99 0.52
N PHE A 151 7.16 -4.52 0.90
CA PHE A 151 7.54 -5.89 0.57
C PHE A 151 6.54 -6.90 1.16
N ASP A 152 6.23 -6.79 2.43
CA ASP A 152 5.29 -7.71 3.10
C ASP A 152 3.88 -7.60 2.53
N MET A 153 3.45 -6.40 2.17
CA MET A 153 2.18 -6.19 1.48
C MET A 153 2.15 -6.90 0.13
N ARG A 154 3.27 -6.91 -0.60
CA ARG A 154 3.38 -7.65 -1.87
C ARG A 154 3.32 -9.16 -1.66
N LEU A 155 3.87 -9.65 -0.56
CA LEU A 155 3.67 -11.05 -0.16
C LEU A 155 2.19 -11.34 0.14
N TYR A 156 1.52 -10.42 0.80
CA TYR A 156 0.08 -10.52 1.08
C TYR A 156 -0.75 -10.54 -0.21
N LEU A 157 -0.44 -9.67 -1.18
CA LEU A 157 -1.08 -9.70 -2.50
C LEU A 157 -0.83 -11.02 -3.24
N THR A 158 0.37 -11.56 -3.11
CA THR A 158 0.71 -12.88 -3.67
C THR A 158 -0.13 -13.97 -3.01
N HIS A 159 -0.33 -13.91 -1.70
CA HIS A 159 -1.20 -14.83 -0.99
C HIS A 159 -2.65 -14.73 -1.50
N LEU A 160 -3.18 -13.52 -1.63
CA LEU A 160 -4.53 -13.31 -2.15
C LEU A 160 -4.71 -13.92 -3.55
N ASP A 161 -3.69 -13.78 -4.40
CA ASP A 161 -3.72 -14.28 -5.77
C ASP A 161 -3.67 -15.82 -5.82
N LEU A 162 -2.89 -16.44 -4.94
CA LEU A 162 -2.69 -17.90 -4.94
C LEU A 162 -3.74 -18.65 -4.12
N TYR A 163 -4.18 -18.10 -3.02
CA TYR A 163 -4.95 -18.83 -1.99
C TYR A 163 -6.23 -18.12 -1.56
N GLY A 164 -6.46 -16.88 -2.00
CA GLY A 164 -7.61 -16.08 -1.57
C GLY A 164 -7.38 -15.37 -0.24
N GLU A 165 -8.48 -14.98 0.40
CA GLU A 165 -8.44 -14.15 1.62
C GLU A 165 -7.73 -14.83 2.78
N LEU A 166 -6.99 -14.04 3.54
CA LEU A 166 -6.22 -14.49 4.70
C LEU A 166 -6.85 -13.99 6.01
N TYR A 167 -7.38 -12.78 6.00
CA TYR A 167 -8.03 -12.16 7.16
C TYR A 167 -9.53 -12.07 6.90
N LEU A 168 -10.31 -12.54 7.85
CA LEU A 168 -11.78 -12.57 7.76
C LEU A 168 -12.41 -11.68 8.82
#